data_7f2c31718aa972284e7b6c10cdc31d69
#
_entry.id   7f2c31718aa972284e7b6c10cdc31d69
#
_cell.length_a   1.000
_cell.length_b   1.000
_cell.length_c   1.000
_cell.angle_alpha   90.00
_cell.angle_beta   90.00
_cell.angle_gamma   90.00
#
_symmetry.space_group_name_H-M   'P 1'
#
loop_
_entity.id
_entity.type
_entity.pdbx_description
1 polymer ?
#
loop_
_entity_poly.entity_id
_entity_poly.type
_entity_poly.pdbx_seq_one_letter_code
_entity_poly.pdbx_strand_id
1 'polypeptide(L)'
;EMCIRDSTHTDWLRNRLQNCYKKGLPVLVSEFGTCDASGNGGYNSTESTKWLKLLDSLKVGYINWSACGKSETASAFNSGTNLKAIKSGTSQLTASGKFIRDWYRNH
;
A
#
# COMPACT_ATOMS: atom_id res chain seq x y z
N GLU A 1 -10.82 11.70 -1.48
CA GLU A 1 -10.47 10.28 -1.47
C GLU A 1 -9.59 9.95 -2.67
N MET A 2 -8.48 9.30 -2.45
CA MET A 2 -7.59 8.84 -3.52
C MET A 2 -7.36 7.35 -3.38
N CYS A 3 -7.68 6.61 -4.42
CA CYS A 3 -7.33 5.20 -4.54
C CYS A 3 -6.01 5.08 -5.31
N ILE A 4 -4.94 4.63 -4.64
CA ILE A 4 -3.62 4.48 -5.24
C ILE A 4 -3.32 2.98 -5.32
N ARG A 5 -3.93 2.30 -6.27
CA ARG A 5 -3.72 0.86 -6.48
C ARG A 5 -2.68 0.56 -7.55
N ASP A 6 -1.83 1.52 -7.90
CA ASP A 6 -1.23 1.41 -9.21
C ASP A 6 0.25 1.78 -9.20
N SER A 7 1.08 0.83 -9.59
CA SER A 7 2.47 1.09 -9.97
C SER A 7 2.58 2.05 -11.17
N THR A 8 1.47 2.31 -11.88
CA THR A 8 1.39 3.29 -12.97
C THR A 8 1.05 4.70 -12.47
N HIS A 9 0.63 4.86 -11.22
CA HIS A 9 0.42 6.16 -10.56
C HIS A 9 1.76 6.78 -10.12
N THR A 10 2.49 7.23 -11.10
CA THR A 10 3.85 7.76 -10.98
C THR A 10 3.87 9.22 -10.50
N ASP A 11 4.91 9.98 -10.86
CA ASP A 11 5.16 11.33 -10.38
C ASP A 11 4.00 12.31 -10.60
N TRP A 12 3.24 12.19 -11.69
CA TRP A 12 2.14 13.11 -11.97
C TRP A 12 1.05 13.08 -10.89
N LEU A 13 0.72 11.91 -10.36
CA LEU A 13 -0.29 11.78 -9.31
C LEU A 13 0.26 12.23 -7.95
N ARG A 14 1.54 11.93 -7.65
CA ARG A 14 2.22 12.46 -6.46
C ARG A 14 2.23 13.98 -6.47
N ASN A 15 2.49 14.60 -7.63
CA ASN A 15 2.45 16.05 -7.78
C ASN A 15 1.05 16.62 -7.57
N ARG A 16 0.00 15.95 -8.06
CA ARG A 16 -1.39 16.36 -7.79
C ARG A 16 -1.74 16.32 -6.31
N LEU A 17 -1.37 15.25 -5.62
CA LEU A 17 -1.57 15.12 -4.18
C LEU A 17 -0.85 16.24 -3.42
N GLN A 18 0.41 16.51 -3.74
CA GLN A 18 1.17 17.62 -3.13
C GLN A 18 0.51 18.98 -3.38
N ASN A 19 0.02 19.22 -4.60
CA ASN A 19 -0.67 20.47 -4.93
C ASN A 19 -1.98 20.62 -4.14
N CYS A 20 -2.76 19.56 -3.99
CA CYS A 20 -3.96 19.58 -3.16
C CYS A 20 -3.62 19.88 -1.70
N TYR A 21 -2.61 19.19 -1.16
CA TYR A 21 -2.14 19.41 0.21
C TYR A 21 -1.66 20.85 0.44
N LYS A 22 -0.85 21.40 -0.47
CA LYS A 22 -0.36 22.79 -0.40
C LYS A 22 -1.48 23.84 -0.44
N LYS A 23 -2.60 23.50 -1.05
CA LYS A 23 -3.81 24.36 -1.05
C LYS A 23 -4.66 24.24 0.21
N GLY A 24 -4.20 23.49 1.21
CA GLY A 24 -4.89 23.32 2.48
C GLY A 24 -6.06 22.34 2.42
N LEU A 25 -6.18 21.53 1.39
CA LEU A 25 -7.22 20.52 1.31
C LEU A 25 -6.87 19.33 2.21
N PRO A 26 -7.81 18.83 3.04
CA PRO A 26 -7.59 17.61 3.79
C PRO A 26 -7.50 16.42 2.84
N VAL A 27 -6.47 15.61 2.99
CA VAL A 27 -6.21 14.44 2.14
C VAL A 27 -6.11 13.19 3.00
N LEU A 28 -6.78 12.13 2.56
CA LEU A 28 -6.66 10.78 3.09
C LEU A 28 -6.51 9.82 1.91
N VAL A 29 -5.53 8.93 1.97
CA VAL A 29 -5.38 7.83 1.02
C VAL A 29 -6.15 6.64 1.58
N SER A 30 -7.40 6.49 1.18
CA SER A 30 -8.30 5.44 1.67
C SER A 30 -7.93 4.04 1.20
N GLU A 31 -7.20 3.94 0.09
CA GLU A 31 -6.67 2.69 -0.44
C GLU A 31 -5.34 2.93 -1.17
N PHE A 32 -4.33 2.14 -0.88
CA PHE A 32 -3.14 1.99 -1.72
C PHE A 32 -2.74 0.52 -1.81
N GLY A 33 -2.11 0.13 -2.93
CA GLY A 33 -1.57 -1.21 -3.13
C GLY A 33 -0.12 -1.16 -3.60
N THR A 34 0.57 -2.29 -3.53
CA THR A 34 1.98 -2.43 -3.91
C THR A 34 2.18 -2.96 -5.33
N CYS A 35 1.11 -3.07 -6.10
CA CYS A 35 1.07 -3.55 -7.48
C CYS A 35 0.20 -2.63 -8.34
N ASP A 36 -0.14 -3.02 -9.56
CA ASP A 36 -1.01 -2.25 -10.44
C ASP A 36 -2.48 -2.21 -9.97
N ALA A 37 -3.30 -1.40 -10.63
CA ALA A 37 -4.71 -1.19 -10.28
C ALA A 37 -5.59 -2.44 -10.34
N SER A 38 -5.16 -3.49 -11.05
CA SER A 38 -5.89 -4.77 -11.11
C SER A 38 -5.81 -5.57 -9.80
N GLY A 39 -4.83 -5.25 -8.95
CA GLY A 39 -4.49 -6.03 -7.77
C GLY A 39 -3.60 -7.25 -8.07
N ASN A 40 -3.34 -7.55 -9.34
CA ASN A 40 -2.63 -8.75 -9.81
C ASN A 40 -1.35 -8.46 -10.61
N GLY A 41 -1.02 -7.21 -10.84
CA GLY A 41 0.21 -6.82 -11.52
C GLY A 41 1.46 -7.10 -10.69
N GLY A 42 2.63 -6.84 -11.28
CA GLY A 42 3.90 -7.05 -10.61
C GLY A 42 4.03 -6.24 -9.32
N TYR A 43 4.53 -6.87 -8.26
CA TYR A 43 4.91 -6.19 -7.02
C TYR A 43 5.98 -5.14 -7.30
N ASN A 44 5.73 -3.89 -6.88
CA ASN A 44 6.62 -2.76 -7.11
C ASN A 44 6.96 -2.02 -5.81
N SER A 45 7.97 -2.50 -5.11
CA SER A 45 8.43 -1.89 -3.86
C SER A 45 9.01 -0.49 -4.05
N THR A 46 9.61 -0.22 -5.20
CA THR A 46 10.23 1.08 -5.50
C THR A 46 9.20 2.20 -5.54
N GLU A 47 8.15 2.05 -6.33
CA GLU A 47 7.08 3.04 -6.41
C GLU A 47 6.29 3.13 -5.10
N SER A 48 6.01 1.99 -4.47
CA SER A 48 5.35 1.95 -3.16
C SER A 48 6.16 2.72 -2.11
N THR A 49 7.48 2.58 -2.09
CA THR A 49 8.36 3.32 -1.18
C THR A 49 8.32 4.83 -1.43
N LYS A 50 8.31 5.27 -2.70
CA LYS A 50 8.19 6.69 -3.04
C LYS A 50 6.87 7.29 -2.52
N TRP A 51 5.77 6.56 -2.70
CA TRP A 51 4.46 6.96 -2.20
C TRP A 51 4.44 7.08 -0.68
N LEU A 52 4.85 6.03 0.02
CA LEU A 52 4.81 5.99 1.48
C LEU A 52 5.71 7.08 2.10
N LYS A 53 6.92 7.29 1.56
CA LYS A 53 7.79 8.39 2.00
C LYS A 53 7.14 9.77 1.83
N LEU A 54 6.45 9.99 0.69
CA LEU A 54 5.74 11.25 0.47
C LEU A 54 4.61 11.42 1.48
N LEU A 55 3.77 10.40 1.67
CA LEU A 55 2.64 10.44 2.60
C LEU A 55 3.09 10.69 4.03
N ASP A 56 4.15 10.00 4.48
CA ASP A 56 4.73 10.20 5.82
C ASP A 56 5.29 11.62 5.97
N SER A 57 5.98 12.15 4.94
CA SER A 57 6.52 13.53 4.97
C SER A 57 5.43 14.59 5.07
N LEU A 58 4.28 14.36 4.48
CA LEU A 58 3.11 15.24 4.50
C LEU A 58 2.18 14.95 5.69
N LYS A 59 2.46 13.91 6.47
CA LYS A 59 1.57 13.41 7.55
C LYS A 59 0.15 13.11 7.06
N VAL A 60 0.04 12.58 5.86
CA VAL A 60 -1.22 12.16 5.25
C VAL A 60 -1.48 10.70 5.67
N GLY A 61 -2.66 10.44 6.22
CA GLY A 61 -3.09 9.07 6.56
C GLY A 61 -3.28 8.20 5.33
N TYR A 62 -2.96 6.92 5.44
CA TYR A 62 -3.12 5.94 4.35
C TYR A 62 -3.50 4.55 4.86
N ILE A 63 -4.24 3.81 4.04
CA ILE A 63 -4.74 2.47 4.38
C ILE A 63 -4.33 1.50 3.27
N ASN A 64 -3.66 0.41 3.64
CA ASN A 64 -3.23 -0.59 2.67
C ASN A 64 -4.39 -1.47 2.18
N TRP A 65 -4.43 -1.70 0.89
CA TRP A 65 -5.26 -2.72 0.24
C TRP A 65 -4.40 -3.95 -0.07
N SER A 66 -4.61 -5.16 0.53
CA SER A 66 -5.55 -5.36 1.63
C SER A 66 -5.08 -6.50 2.53
N ALA A 67 -5.52 -6.50 3.77
CA ALA A 67 -5.29 -7.57 4.73
C ALA A 67 -6.20 -8.78 4.44
N CYS A 68 -6.04 -9.41 3.29
CA CYS A 68 -6.80 -10.57 2.86
C CYS A 68 -5.89 -11.72 2.41
N GLY A 69 -6.45 -12.90 2.23
CA GLY A 69 -5.80 -14.11 1.71
C GLY A 69 -6.34 -14.54 0.34
N LYS A 70 -6.64 -13.58 -0.54
CA LYS A 70 -7.00 -13.86 -1.92
C LYS A 70 -5.77 -14.24 -2.75
N SER A 71 -5.99 -14.94 -3.86
CA SER A 71 -4.94 -15.20 -4.85
C SER A 71 -4.72 -13.97 -5.73
N GLU A 72 -4.14 -12.92 -5.16
CA GLU A 72 -3.79 -11.67 -5.85
C GLU A 72 -2.51 -11.06 -5.27
N THR A 73 -1.76 -10.31 -6.06
CA THR A 73 -0.47 -9.71 -5.65
C THR A 73 -0.64 -8.70 -4.51
N ALA A 74 -1.75 -7.97 -4.47
CA ALA A 74 -2.04 -6.99 -3.41
C ALA A 74 -2.41 -7.61 -2.07
N SER A 75 -2.73 -8.91 -2.03
CA SER A 75 -3.05 -9.60 -0.77
C SER A 75 -1.87 -9.58 0.20
N ALA A 76 -2.14 -9.27 1.47
CA ALA A 76 -1.11 -9.33 2.51
C ALA A 76 -0.79 -10.77 2.94
N PHE A 77 -1.74 -11.69 2.82
CA PHE A 77 -1.59 -13.08 3.20
C PHE A 77 -1.64 -14.01 1.98
N ASN A 78 -0.91 -15.13 2.06
CA ASN A 78 -0.98 -16.19 1.07
C ASN A 78 -2.40 -16.76 0.99
N SER A 79 -2.81 -17.19 -0.20
CA SER A 79 -4.12 -17.81 -0.42
C SER A 79 -4.34 -19.00 0.51
N GLY A 80 -5.54 -19.10 1.07
CA GLY A 80 -5.89 -20.16 2.02
C GLY A 80 -5.42 -19.94 3.46
N THR A 81 -4.77 -18.80 3.77
CA THR A 81 -4.37 -18.48 5.14
C THR A 81 -5.61 -18.32 6.04
N ASN A 82 -5.56 -18.97 7.21
CA ASN A 82 -6.60 -18.86 8.23
C ASN A 82 -6.15 -18.02 9.44
N LEU A 83 -7.08 -17.67 10.32
CA LEU A 83 -6.81 -16.85 11.52
C LEU A 83 -5.77 -17.45 12.46
N LYS A 84 -5.67 -18.78 12.56
CA LYS A 84 -4.66 -19.45 13.40
C LYS A 84 -3.27 -19.24 12.82
N ALA A 85 -3.13 -19.36 11.50
CA ALA A 85 -1.87 -19.14 10.79
C ALA A 85 -1.39 -17.68 10.86
N ILE A 86 -2.30 -16.70 10.85
CA ILE A 86 -1.96 -15.29 11.00
C ILE A 86 -1.24 -14.98 12.32
N LYS A 87 -1.58 -15.70 13.40
CA LYS A 87 -0.97 -15.53 14.73
C LYS A 87 0.45 -16.07 14.83
N SER A 88 0.88 -16.91 13.91
CA SER A 88 2.14 -17.67 13.99
C SER A 88 3.37 -16.96 13.39
N GLY A 89 3.28 -15.70 13.02
CA GLY A 89 4.41 -14.91 12.52
C GLY A 89 4.28 -14.49 11.06
N THR A 90 5.41 -14.44 10.34
CA THR A 90 5.47 -13.85 8.97
C THR A 90 5.40 -14.88 7.85
N SER A 91 5.34 -16.18 8.16
CA SER A 91 5.38 -17.26 7.16
C SER A 91 4.20 -17.22 6.16
N GLN A 92 3.08 -16.68 6.59
CA GLN A 92 1.86 -16.57 5.77
C GLN A 92 1.75 -15.26 4.98
N LEU A 93 2.74 -14.36 5.11
CA LEU A 93 2.72 -13.09 4.38
C LEU A 93 3.25 -13.27 2.96
N THR A 94 2.58 -12.61 2.02
CA THR A 94 3.09 -12.39 0.66
C THR A 94 4.27 -11.41 0.68
N ALA A 95 4.90 -11.17 -0.47
CA ALA A 95 5.90 -10.09 -0.60
C ALA A 95 5.29 -8.72 -0.27
N SER A 96 4.07 -8.44 -0.73
CA SER A 96 3.31 -7.24 -0.39
C SER A 96 3.08 -7.13 1.12
N GLY A 97 2.58 -8.18 1.74
CA GLY A 97 2.32 -8.19 3.19
C GLY A 97 3.57 -7.99 4.04
N LYS A 98 4.70 -8.60 3.68
CA LYS A 98 5.99 -8.39 4.35
C LYS A 98 6.44 -6.95 4.24
N PHE A 99 6.41 -6.37 3.03
CA PHE A 99 6.80 -4.99 2.79
C PHE A 99 5.99 -4.01 3.64
N ILE A 100 4.67 -4.14 3.64
CA ILE A 100 3.78 -3.25 4.39
C ILE A 100 3.96 -3.39 5.90
N ARG A 101 4.07 -4.64 6.39
CA ARG A 101 4.35 -4.90 7.81
C ARG A 101 5.65 -4.25 8.26
N ASP A 102 6.71 -4.40 7.47
CA ASP A 102 8.01 -3.85 7.81
C ASP A 102 8.01 -2.33 7.73
N TRP A 103 7.28 -1.75 6.76
CA TRP A 103 7.06 -0.32 6.69
C TRP A 103 6.42 0.22 7.96
N TYR A 104 5.25 -0.30 8.35
CA TYR A 104 4.54 0.16 9.56
C TYR A 104 5.29 -0.06 10.87
N ARG A 105 6.23 -1.00 10.92
CA ARG A 105 7.05 -1.23 12.12
C ARG A 105 8.22 -0.24 12.25
N ASN A 106 8.68 0.30 11.14
CA ASN A 106 9.87 1.15 11.09
C ASN A 106 9.52 2.64 10.98
N HIS A 107 8.26 2.96 10.85
CA HIS A 107 7.73 4.31 10.74
C HIS A 107 6.53 4.48 11.68
#